data_b98c46927eb5bfb0352d2432c257fc92
#
_entry.id   b98c46927eb5bfb0352d2432c257fc92
#
_cell.length_a   1.000
_cell.length_b   1.000
_cell.length_c   1.000
_cell.angle_alpha   90.00
_cell.angle_beta   90.00
_cell.angle_gamma   90.00
#
_symmetry.space_group_name_H-M   'P 1'
#
loop_
_entity.id
_entity.type
_entity.pdbx_description
1 polymer ?
#
loop_
_entity_poly.entity_id
_entity_poly.type
_entity_poly.pdbx_seq_one_letter_code
_entity_poly.pdbx_strand_id
1 'polypeptide(L)'
;STELGVGTADIVLYTTIMYLVITVTLPFAGKIFSKFDIRFILSIAALTAALAFGLMGTYTSVYQFYVSGVVLGISNSFLIYAAVPLIINNWFKVKMGTVLGFSMTFMGIGGAIFAPIAGYLIETIGWRNSYMTLGALVALLILPFTIFVIRKNPQEKNMTAYGEEIAEKLSHSVDNQIGTPLNQAIKSFSFYAVFIFTGLLGLIVTVSFHIPNHLQSQGSSTTFAATIVTCVMIGQTSGKFLLGWLNDKVGIKITNTVGIGSGMIGILLILFSGNSSTLPLYIGGLAFGIGYSTSTLLPPIMIKTIFGNRDYASIYSIIMAASTLAIAAGTTIFGFAYDITGSYYAVFFGVLAIQTFAIVLSVLTLRRKAPVSINN
;
A
#
# COMPACT_ATOMS: atom_id res chain seq x y z
N SER A 1 11.54 22.08 -10.88
CA SER A 1 11.91 21.89 -12.30
C SER A 1 12.56 23.17 -12.87
N THR A 2 11.91 24.32 -12.82
CA THR A 2 12.39 25.58 -13.38
C THR A 2 13.77 26.00 -12.90
N GLU A 3 14.06 25.86 -11.59
CA GLU A 3 15.33 26.26 -10.98
C GLU A 3 16.51 25.33 -11.36
N LEU A 4 16.22 24.06 -11.62
CA LEU A 4 17.22 23.07 -12.03
C LEU A 4 17.36 22.95 -13.56
N GLY A 5 16.54 23.67 -14.34
CA GLY A 5 16.55 23.64 -15.80
C GLY A 5 16.20 22.28 -16.42
N VAL A 6 15.44 21.43 -15.70
CA VAL A 6 15.06 20.07 -16.12
C VAL A 6 13.56 19.92 -16.18
N GLY A 7 13.09 18.96 -17.00
CA GLY A 7 11.68 18.64 -17.11
C GLY A 7 11.08 18.13 -15.79
N THR A 8 9.80 18.36 -15.59
CA THR A 8 9.08 17.82 -14.42
C THR A 8 9.12 16.28 -14.40
N ALA A 9 9.05 15.66 -15.58
CA ALA A 9 9.15 14.20 -15.73
C ALA A 9 10.48 13.65 -15.21
N ASP A 10 11.59 14.35 -15.48
CA ASP A 10 12.93 13.94 -15.05
C ASP A 10 13.05 13.96 -13.52
N ILE A 11 12.46 14.97 -12.88
CA ILE A 11 12.45 15.02 -11.41
C ILE A 11 11.58 13.89 -10.84
N VAL A 12 10.36 13.70 -11.37
CA VAL A 12 9.43 12.67 -10.88
C VAL A 12 9.97 11.25 -11.07
N LEU A 13 10.93 11.03 -11.99
CA LEU A 13 11.54 9.73 -12.22
C LEU A 13 12.16 9.10 -10.96
N TYR A 14 12.60 9.91 -9.96
CA TYR A 14 13.08 9.35 -8.69
C TYR A 14 12.03 8.50 -7.97
N THR A 15 10.73 8.82 -8.12
CA THR A 15 9.65 8.02 -7.53
C THR A 15 9.51 6.66 -8.21
N THR A 16 9.69 6.59 -9.52
CA THR A 16 9.73 5.32 -10.27
C THR A 16 10.91 4.47 -9.82
N ILE A 17 12.10 5.08 -9.71
CA ILE A 17 13.30 4.41 -9.18
C ILE A 17 13.03 3.88 -7.77
N MET A 18 12.42 4.69 -6.90
CA MET A 18 12.05 4.30 -5.55
C MET A 18 11.16 3.05 -5.54
N TYR A 19 10.10 3.00 -6.35
CA TYR A 19 9.22 1.83 -6.42
C TYR A 19 9.91 0.59 -7.00
N LEU A 20 10.78 0.74 -7.98
CA LEU A 20 11.59 -0.37 -8.50
C LEU A 20 12.53 -0.92 -7.44
N VAL A 21 13.18 -0.05 -6.68
CA VAL A 21 14.05 -0.45 -5.57
C VAL A 21 13.24 -1.12 -4.44
N ILE A 22 12.06 -0.61 -4.11
CA ILE A 22 11.15 -1.29 -3.18
C ILE A 22 10.85 -2.71 -3.66
N THR A 23 10.54 -2.87 -4.94
CA THR A 23 10.22 -4.18 -5.54
C THR A 23 11.36 -5.18 -5.37
N VAL A 24 12.61 -4.73 -5.58
CA VAL A 24 13.80 -5.59 -5.44
C VAL A 24 14.14 -5.87 -3.97
N THR A 25 13.99 -4.87 -3.09
CA THR A 25 14.42 -4.95 -1.69
C THR A 25 13.41 -5.70 -0.81
N LEU A 26 12.11 -5.52 -1.09
CA LEU A 26 11.04 -6.03 -0.25
C LEU A 26 11.08 -7.56 -0.03
N PRO A 27 11.39 -8.41 -1.03
CA PRO A 27 11.50 -9.86 -0.81
C PRO A 27 12.54 -10.27 0.23
N PHE A 28 13.55 -9.44 0.48
CA PHE A 28 14.58 -9.70 1.48
C PHE A 28 14.18 -9.22 2.88
N ALA A 29 13.20 -8.30 2.98
CA ALA A 29 12.81 -7.68 4.25
C ALA A 29 12.39 -8.72 5.30
N GLY A 30 11.62 -9.74 4.91
CA GLY A 30 11.18 -10.80 5.81
C GLY A 30 12.36 -11.58 6.43
N LYS A 31 13.39 -11.91 5.63
CA LYS A 31 14.60 -12.60 6.10
C LYS A 31 15.45 -11.69 7.01
N ILE A 32 15.52 -10.41 6.71
CA ILE A 32 16.27 -9.44 7.51
C ILE A 32 15.59 -9.26 8.87
N PHE A 33 14.26 -9.11 8.92
CA PHE A 33 13.50 -9.03 10.16
C PHE A 33 13.54 -10.32 11.00
N SER A 34 13.83 -11.48 10.40
CA SER A 34 14.00 -12.72 11.16
C SER A 34 15.37 -12.83 11.83
N LYS A 35 16.41 -12.17 11.26
CA LYS A 35 17.80 -12.29 11.74
C LYS A 35 18.21 -11.17 12.68
N PHE A 36 17.69 -9.98 12.51
CA PHE A 36 18.11 -8.77 13.24
C PHE A 36 16.98 -8.18 14.08
N ASP A 37 17.34 -7.41 15.12
CA ASP A 37 16.38 -6.67 15.93
C ASP A 37 15.64 -5.65 15.08
N ILE A 38 14.31 -5.70 15.13
CA ILE A 38 13.43 -4.82 14.36
C ILE A 38 13.69 -3.34 14.66
N ARG A 39 14.03 -3.01 15.92
CA ARG A 39 14.35 -1.63 16.34
C ARG A 39 15.51 -1.06 15.58
N PHE A 40 16.59 -1.84 15.47
CA PHE A 40 17.81 -1.43 14.77
C PHE A 40 17.53 -1.21 13.28
N ILE A 41 16.83 -2.15 12.65
CA ILE A 41 16.48 -2.06 11.22
C ILE A 41 15.61 -0.81 10.97
N LEU A 42 14.54 -0.63 11.76
CA LEU A 42 13.61 0.48 11.55
C LEU A 42 14.24 1.83 11.90
N SER A 43 15.13 1.89 12.89
CA SER A 43 15.83 3.14 13.23
C SER A 43 16.82 3.55 12.13
N ILE A 44 17.58 2.60 11.57
CA ILE A 44 18.44 2.87 10.41
C ILE A 44 17.60 3.30 9.22
N ALA A 45 16.53 2.58 8.91
CA ALA A 45 15.65 2.92 7.80
C ALA A 45 14.99 4.29 7.98
N ALA A 46 14.58 4.65 9.19
CA ALA A 46 14.03 5.97 9.49
C ALA A 46 15.07 7.09 9.34
N LEU A 47 16.27 6.87 9.86
CA LEU A 47 17.36 7.83 9.75
C LEU A 47 17.79 8.05 8.30
N THR A 48 17.98 6.96 7.54
CA THR A 48 18.37 7.05 6.12
C THR A 48 17.28 7.66 5.26
N ALA A 49 15.98 7.36 5.53
CA ALA A 49 14.86 8.01 4.85
C ALA A 49 14.81 9.52 5.15
N ALA A 50 14.95 9.90 6.42
CA ALA A 50 14.94 11.30 6.84
C ALA A 50 16.10 12.09 6.23
N LEU A 51 17.30 11.51 6.23
CA LEU A 51 18.49 12.12 5.61
C LEU A 51 18.31 12.23 4.08
N ALA A 52 17.90 11.17 3.40
CA ALA A 52 17.71 11.19 1.95
C ALA A 52 16.67 12.22 1.54
N PHE A 53 15.56 12.33 2.30
CA PHE A 53 14.51 13.31 2.03
C PHE A 53 14.99 14.74 2.36
N GLY A 54 15.62 14.95 3.49
CA GLY A 54 16.12 16.26 3.91
C GLY A 54 17.22 16.82 2.98
N LEU A 55 18.15 15.94 2.53
CA LEU A 55 19.22 16.33 1.63
C LEU A 55 18.71 16.75 0.22
N MET A 56 17.49 16.37 -0.18
CA MET A 56 16.91 16.86 -1.43
C MET A 56 16.83 18.40 -1.48
N GLY A 57 16.79 19.07 -0.35
CA GLY A 57 16.86 20.53 -0.26
C GLY A 57 18.21 21.13 -0.69
N THR A 58 19.29 20.35 -0.70
CA THR A 58 20.65 20.81 -1.07
C THR A 58 21.02 20.50 -2.51
N TYR A 59 20.18 19.76 -3.24
CA TYR A 59 20.53 19.23 -4.55
C TYR A 59 20.57 20.28 -5.65
N THR A 60 21.56 20.13 -6.53
CA THR A 60 21.80 20.99 -7.70
C THR A 60 21.67 20.22 -9.00
N SER A 61 21.61 18.88 -8.95
CA SER A 61 21.47 18.00 -10.12
C SER A 61 20.34 16.99 -9.91
N VAL A 62 19.62 16.67 -10.98
CA VAL A 62 18.55 15.67 -10.98
C VAL A 62 19.04 14.26 -10.59
N TYR A 63 20.29 13.92 -10.90
CA TYR A 63 20.87 12.62 -10.53
C TYR A 63 20.96 12.40 -9.02
N GLN A 64 21.11 13.48 -8.24
CA GLN A 64 21.11 13.40 -6.78
C GLN A 64 19.73 12.96 -6.25
N PHE A 65 18.63 13.40 -6.89
CA PHE A 65 17.28 12.92 -6.57
C PHE A 65 17.12 11.42 -6.87
N TYR A 66 17.76 10.92 -7.94
CA TYR A 66 17.72 9.48 -8.27
C TYR A 66 18.43 8.65 -7.20
N VAL A 67 19.57 9.12 -6.69
CA VAL A 67 20.27 8.47 -5.56
C VAL A 67 19.37 8.46 -4.32
N SER A 68 18.73 9.58 -3.99
CA SER A 68 17.74 9.60 -2.88
C SER A 68 16.55 8.68 -3.15
N GLY A 69 16.11 8.54 -4.40
CA GLY A 69 15.08 7.57 -4.78
C GLY A 69 15.48 6.13 -4.43
N VAL A 70 16.74 5.76 -4.65
CA VAL A 70 17.27 4.45 -4.25
C VAL A 70 17.25 4.30 -2.72
N VAL A 71 17.78 5.26 -1.98
CA VAL A 71 17.84 5.21 -0.51
C VAL A 71 16.45 5.17 0.09
N LEU A 72 15.52 6.01 -0.39
CA LEU A 72 14.11 6.02 0.03
C LEU A 72 13.42 4.69 -0.30
N GLY A 73 13.74 4.08 -1.45
CA GLY A 73 13.20 2.78 -1.84
C GLY A 73 13.60 1.69 -0.84
N ILE A 74 14.87 1.61 -0.49
CA ILE A 74 15.36 0.65 0.53
C ILE A 74 14.67 0.92 1.87
N SER A 75 14.69 2.16 2.35
CA SER A 75 14.11 2.53 3.65
C SER A 75 12.61 2.25 3.75
N ASN A 76 11.84 2.64 2.73
CA ASN A 76 10.39 2.45 2.69
C ASN A 76 9.98 0.97 2.62
N SER A 77 10.82 0.11 2.04
CA SER A 77 10.59 -1.34 2.04
C SER A 77 10.43 -1.88 3.46
N PHE A 78 11.24 -1.39 4.39
CA PHE A 78 11.19 -1.79 5.79
C PHE A 78 10.12 -1.02 6.58
N LEU A 79 10.09 0.31 6.48
CA LEU A 79 9.22 1.17 7.30
C LEU A 79 7.74 1.03 6.95
N ILE A 80 7.41 1.11 5.67
CA ILE A 80 6.03 1.24 5.21
C ILE A 80 5.45 -0.12 4.84
N TYR A 81 6.19 -0.90 4.02
CA TYR A 81 5.63 -2.09 3.41
C TYR A 81 5.73 -3.33 4.30
N ALA A 82 6.84 -3.55 5.01
CA ALA A 82 7.05 -4.80 5.73
C ALA A 82 6.75 -4.72 7.23
N ALA A 83 7.09 -3.61 7.92
CA ALA A 83 7.01 -3.54 9.38
C ALA A 83 5.58 -3.61 9.92
N VAL A 84 4.66 -2.82 9.39
CA VAL A 84 3.30 -2.68 9.95
C VAL A 84 2.53 -4.00 9.95
N PRO A 85 2.40 -4.71 8.82
CA PRO A 85 1.69 -6.00 8.83
C PRO A 85 2.39 -7.06 9.66
N LEU A 86 3.74 -7.06 9.71
CA LEU A 86 4.51 -8.01 10.51
C LEU A 86 4.26 -7.81 12.01
N ILE A 87 4.37 -6.58 12.49
CA ILE A 87 4.15 -6.26 13.92
C ILE A 87 2.72 -6.60 14.30
N ILE A 88 1.73 -6.16 13.52
CA ILE A 88 0.32 -6.42 13.82
C ILE A 88 0.04 -7.93 13.82
N ASN A 89 0.59 -8.69 12.90
CA ASN A 89 0.43 -10.14 12.86
C ASN A 89 0.98 -10.85 14.13
N ASN A 90 2.07 -10.31 14.70
CA ASN A 90 2.69 -10.88 15.89
C ASN A 90 1.93 -10.49 17.18
N TRP A 91 1.43 -9.26 17.25
CA TRP A 91 0.76 -8.71 18.44
C TRP A 91 -0.73 -9.04 18.53
N PHE A 92 -1.41 -9.33 17.41
CA PHE A 92 -2.85 -9.56 17.34
C PHE A 92 -3.16 -10.91 16.68
N LYS A 93 -3.68 -11.85 17.47
CA LYS A 93 -4.13 -13.17 16.96
C LYS A 93 -5.58 -13.11 16.48
N VAL A 94 -6.41 -12.24 17.07
CA VAL A 94 -7.78 -11.95 16.65
C VAL A 94 -7.91 -10.48 16.24
N LYS A 95 -8.94 -10.14 15.48
CA LYS A 95 -9.24 -8.77 14.98
C LYS A 95 -8.10 -8.12 14.18
N MET A 96 -7.26 -8.93 13.55
CA MET A 96 -6.13 -8.44 12.75
C MET A 96 -6.57 -7.46 11.66
N GLY A 97 -7.70 -7.74 11.00
CA GLY A 97 -8.24 -6.89 9.93
C GLY A 97 -8.56 -5.48 10.42
N THR A 98 -9.31 -5.38 11.53
CA THR A 98 -9.65 -4.10 12.14
C THR A 98 -8.41 -3.31 12.56
N VAL A 99 -7.46 -3.97 13.24
CA VAL A 99 -6.24 -3.30 13.74
C VAL A 99 -5.36 -2.85 12.58
N LEU A 100 -5.20 -3.69 11.56
CA LEU A 100 -4.44 -3.34 10.37
C LEU A 100 -5.10 -2.16 9.62
N GLY A 101 -6.41 -2.24 9.41
CA GLY A 101 -7.18 -1.17 8.77
C GLY A 101 -7.10 0.14 9.53
N PHE A 102 -7.27 0.10 10.86
CA PHE A 102 -7.14 1.27 11.72
C PHE A 102 -5.72 1.88 11.64
N SER A 103 -4.69 1.05 11.77
CA SER A 103 -3.30 1.52 11.67
C SER A 103 -3.00 2.16 10.31
N MET A 104 -3.48 1.56 9.22
CA MET A 104 -3.28 2.09 7.87
C MET A 104 -4.10 3.35 7.57
N THR A 105 -5.18 3.62 8.32
CA THR A 105 -5.97 4.86 8.20
C THR A 105 -5.13 6.09 8.56
N PHE A 106 -4.20 5.96 9.50
CA PHE A 106 -3.28 7.05 9.86
C PHE A 106 -2.35 7.50 8.73
N MET A 107 -2.11 6.67 7.71
CA MET A 107 -1.38 7.13 6.51
C MET A 107 -2.15 8.23 5.77
N GLY A 108 -3.48 8.11 5.67
CA GLY A 108 -4.32 9.14 5.05
C GLY A 108 -4.42 10.39 5.92
N ILE A 109 -4.59 10.23 7.23
CA ILE A 109 -4.61 11.34 8.18
C ILE A 109 -3.27 12.08 8.16
N GLY A 110 -2.15 11.36 8.14
CA GLY A 110 -0.82 11.96 8.00
C GLY A 110 -0.70 12.80 6.73
N GLY A 111 -1.13 12.26 5.58
CA GLY A 111 -1.17 13.01 4.32
C GLY A 111 -2.01 14.29 4.41
N ALA A 112 -3.18 14.22 5.03
CA ALA A 112 -4.07 15.37 5.22
C ALA A 112 -3.48 16.47 6.12
N ILE A 113 -2.67 16.08 7.12
CA ILE A 113 -2.00 17.03 8.03
C ILE A 113 -0.72 17.59 7.39
N PHE A 114 0.13 16.73 6.85
CA PHE A 114 1.46 17.14 6.39
C PHE A 114 1.45 17.81 5.01
N ALA A 115 0.46 17.57 4.16
CA ALA A 115 0.38 18.24 2.86
C ALA A 115 0.18 19.77 2.98
N PRO A 116 -0.75 20.29 3.81
CA PRO A 116 -0.85 21.73 4.05
C PRO A 116 0.40 22.33 4.72
N ILE A 117 1.01 21.59 5.67
CA ILE A 117 2.25 22.02 6.32
C ILE A 117 3.38 22.16 5.29
N ALA A 118 3.52 21.17 4.39
CA ALA A 118 4.52 21.24 3.32
C ALA A 118 4.26 22.42 2.39
N GLY A 119 3.00 22.67 1.99
CA GLY A 119 2.62 23.83 1.19
C GLY A 119 3.00 25.15 1.86
N TYR A 120 2.63 25.32 3.13
CA TYR A 120 2.97 26.51 3.92
C TYR A 120 4.48 26.72 4.04
N LEU A 121 5.24 25.66 4.31
CA LEU A 121 6.71 25.76 4.38
C LEU A 121 7.31 26.16 3.02
N ILE A 122 6.83 25.58 1.92
CA ILE A 122 7.32 25.93 0.58
C ILE A 122 7.09 27.41 0.26
N GLU A 123 5.93 27.95 0.62
CA GLU A 123 5.58 29.36 0.40
C GLU A 123 6.40 30.30 1.30
N THR A 124 6.70 29.91 2.54
CA THR A 124 7.34 30.80 3.53
C THR A 124 8.86 30.75 3.51
N ILE A 125 9.45 29.56 3.41
CA ILE A 125 10.91 29.35 3.51
C ILE A 125 11.52 28.76 2.25
N GLY A 126 10.73 28.57 1.19
CA GLY A 126 11.15 27.99 -0.08
C GLY A 126 11.28 26.46 -0.03
N TRP A 127 11.29 25.82 -1.19
CA TRP A 127 11.26 24.35 -1.29
C TRP A 127 12.52 23.68 -0.70
N ARG A 128 13.70 24.31 -0.81
CA ARG A 128 14.97 23.76 -0.29
C ARG A 128 14.95 23.59 1.22
N ASN A 129 14.61 24.67 1.93
CA ASN A 129 14.52 24.64 3.39
C ASN A 129 13.36 23.78 3.86
N SER A 130 12.28 23.68 3.07
CA SER A 130 11.13 22.81 3.37
C SER A 130 11.52 21.35 3.38
N TYR A 131 12.31 20.88 2.41
CA TYR A 131 12.83 19.49 2.42
C TYR A 131 13.68 19.21 3.66
N MET A 132 14.59 20.13 4.04
CA MET A 132 15.42 19.97 5.24
C MET A 132 14.57 19.93 6.51
N THR A 133 13.61 20.85 6.64
CA THR A 133 12.71 20.93 7.79
C THR A 133 11.85 19.67 7.92
N LEU A 134 11.25 19.22 6.83
CA LEU A 134 10.42 18.00 6.82
C LEU A 134 11.27 16.75 7.07
N GLY A 135 12.51 16.68 6.55
CA GLY A 135 13.42 15.58 6.84
C GLY A 135 13.80 15.53 8.33
N ALA A 136 14.11 16.66 8.93
CA ALA A 136 14.36 16.76 10.37
C ALA A 136 13.13 16.36 11.20
N LEU A 137 11.93 16.77 10.77
CA LEU A 137 10.68 16.44 11.43
C LEU A 137 10.38 14.93 11.35
N VAL A 138 10.64 14.29 10.20
CA VAL A 138 10.53 12.84 10.05
C VAL A 138 11.46 12.10 11.01
N ALA A 139 12.73 12.54 11.12
CA ALA A 139 13.66 11.95 12.08
C ALA A 139 13.17 12.12 13.52
N LEU A 140 12.78 13.33 13.90
CA LEU A 140 12.33 13.67 15.25
C LEU A 140 11.08 12.88 15.66
N LEU A 141 10.14 12.67 14.74
CA LEU A 141 8.90 11.98 15.03
C LEU A 141 9.08 10.45 15.02
N ILE A 142 9.85 9.88 14.09
CA ILE A 142 9.91 8.43 13.91
C ILE A 142 10.98 7.77 14.79
N LEU A 143 12.19 8.36 14.92
CA LEU A 143 13.29 7.72 15.63
C LEU A 143 12.99 7.39 17.11
N PRO A 144 12.36 8.26 17.90
CA PRO A 144 12.05 7.89 19.29
C PRO A 144 11.13 6.67 19.38
N PHE A 145 10.15 6.56 18.49
CA PHE A 145 9.23 5.43 18.49
C PHE A 145 9.93 4.13 18.04
N THR A 146 10.78 4.18 17.02
CA THR A 146 11.51 2.98 16.56
C THR A 146 12.50 2.49 17.60
N ILE A 147 13.16 3.37 18.34
CA ILE A 147 14.17 3.02 19.34
C ILE A 147 13.51 2.51 20.64
N PHE A 148 12.53 3.28 21.18
CA PHE A 148 12.04 3.06 22.54
C PHE A 148 10.72 2.28 22.60
N VAL A 149 9.83 2.42 21.61
CA VAL A 149 8.46 1.90 21.69
C VAL A 149 8.31 0.59 20.94
N ILE A 150 8.76 0.51 19.69
CA ILE A 150 8.51 -0.63 18.82
C ILE A 150 9.17 -1.91 19.36
N ARG A 151 8.41 -3.00 19.35
CA ARG A 151 8.90 -4.37 19.64
C ARG A 151 8.30 -5.31 18.61
N LYS A 152 9.10 -6.32 18.21
CA LYS A 152 8.67 -7.29 17.21
C LYS A 152 7.59 -8.20 17.78
N ASN A 153 7.80 -8.67 19.01
CA ASN A 153 6.93 -9.65 19.66
C ASN A 153 6.47 -9.14 21.04
N PRO A 154 5.24 -9.49 21.48
CA PRO A 154 4.74 -9.12 22.81
C PRO A 154 5.59 -9.72 23.96
N GLN A 155 6.19 -10.89 23.74
CA GLN A 155 7.05 -11.57 24.73
C GLN A 155 8.27 -10.71 25.14
N GLU A 156 8.75 -9.81 24.28
CA GLU A 156 9.83 -8.87 24.61
C GLU A 156 9.43 -7.86 25.72
N LYS A 157 8.14 -7.78 26.03
CA LYS A 157 7.56 -6.95 27.11
C LYS A 157 6.91 -7.79 28.21
N ASN A 158 7.16 -9.11 28.25
CA ASN A 158 6.49 -10.06 29.14
C ASN A 158 4.95 -10.02 28.99
N MET A 159 4.45 -9.82 27.77
CA MET A 159 3.04 -9.78 27.42
C MET A 159 2.71 -10.93 26.48
N THR A 160 1.44 -11.37 26.50
CA THR A 160 0.88 -12.30 25.51
C THR A 160 0.27 -11.52 24.34
N ALA A 161 0.15 -12.15 23.17
CA ALA A 161 -0.51 -11.52 22.04
C ALA A 161 -2.00 -11.33 22.30
N TYR A 162 -2.56 -10.21 21.86
CA TYR A 162 -3.99 -9.96 22.05
C TYR A 162 -4.83 -11.06 21.40
N GLY A 163 -5.68 -11.69 22.21
CA GLY A 163 -6.56 -12.77 21.77
C GLY A 163 -5.89 -14.13 21.62
N GLU A 164 -4.70 -14.34 22.16
CA GLU A 164 -3.99 -15.63 22.15
C GLU A 164 -4.81 -16.73 22.82
N GLU A 165 -5.36 -16.48 24.01
CA GLU A 165 -6.26 -17.42 24.71
C GLU A 165 -7.53 -17.77 23.91
N ILE A 166 -8.07 -16.80 23.19
CA ILE A 166 -9.25 -17.01 22.32
C ILE A 166 -8.86 -17.85 21.11
N ALA A 167 -7.71 -17.56 20.53
CA ALA A 167 -7.19 -18.32 19.39
C ALA A 167 -6.85 -19.76 19.78
N GLU A 168 -6.30 -19.99 20.97
CA GLU A 168 -6.04 -21.33 21.51
C GLU A 168 -7.31 -22.12 21.80
N LYS A 169 -8.34 -21.49 22.36
CA LYS A 169 -9.65 -22.12 22.60
C LYS A 169 -10.40 -22.47 21.31
N LEU A 170 -10.23 -21.66 20.26
CA LEU A 170 -10.88 -21.89 18.95
C LEU A 170 -10.14 -22.93 18.11
N SER A 171 -8.86 -23.12 18.35
CA SER A 171 -8.02 -24.10 17.68
C SER A 171 -7.59 -25.14 18.69
N HIS A 172 -8.39 -26.13 19.04
CA HIS A 172 -7.93 -27.22 19.89
C HIS A 172 -6.52 -27.64 19.51
N SER A 173 -5.54 -27.19 20.31
CA SER A 173 -4.09 -27.45 20.17
C SER A 173 -3.47 -26.95 18.87
N VAL A 174 -2.92 -25.70 18.87
CA VAL A 174 -2.08 -25.30 17.74
C VAL A 174 -0.95 -24.38 18.16
N ASP A 175 0.22 -24.94 18.08
CA ASP A 175 1.54 -24.32 18.14
C ASP A 175 1.60 -23.05 17.24
N ASN A 176 2.27 -21.99 17.71
CA ASN A 176 2.54 -20.75 16.96
C ASN A 176 3.31 -20.97 15.64
N GLN A 177 3.68 -22.19 15.31
CA GLN A 177 4.40 -22.62 14.12
C GLN A 177 3.50 -23.17 13.01
N ILE A 178 2.15 -23.12 13.15
CA ILE A 178 1.29 -23.64 12.09
C ILE A 178 1.27 -22.69 10.90
N GLY A 179 1.70 -23.22 9.79
CA GLY A 179 1.71 -22.53 8.52
C GLY A 179 2.61 -23.25 7.51
N THR A 180 2.45 -22.85 6.27
CA THR A 180 3.22 -23.40 5.16
C THR A 180 4.60 -22.75 5.14
N PRO A 181 5.70 -23.53 5.15
CA PRO A 181 7.04 -22.98 4.99
C PRO A 181 7.23 -22.36 3.60
N LEU A 182 8.09 -21.35 3.48
CA LEU A 182 8.30 -20.61 2.25
C LEU A 182 8.61 -21.51 1.05
N ASN A 183 9.47 -22.51 1.23
CA ASN A 183 9.89 -23.44 0.17
C ASN A 183 8.73 -24.30 -0.38
N GLN A 184 7.69 -24.53 0.41
CA GLN A 184 6.47 -25.21 -0.02
C GLN A 184 5.47 -24.19 -0.58
N ALA A 185 5.35 -23.01 0.04
CA ALA A 185 4.46 -21.96 -0.41
C ALA A 185 4.73 -21.56 -1.87
N ILE A 186 6.00 -21.31 -2.23
CA ILE A 186 6.40 -20.91 -3.59
C ILE A 186 6.16 -21.99 -4.67
N LYS A 187 5.92 -23.23 -4.27
CA LYS A 187 5.55 -24.30 -5.21
C LYS A 187 4.03 -24.46 -5.38
N SER A 188 3.24 -23.76 -4.57
CA SER A 188 1.79 -23.88 -4.57
C SER A 188 1.12 -22.95 -5.59
N PHE A 189 0.02 -23.42 -6.20
CA PHE A 189 -0.83 -22.56 -7.04
C PHE A 189 -1.31 -21.31 -6.27
N SER A 190 -1.65 -21.46 -5.00
CA SER A 190 -2.15 -20.37 -4.16
C SER A 190 -1.15 -19.22 -4.05
N PHE A 191 0.17 -19.52 -4.04
CA PHE A 191 1.19 -18.49 -3.99
C PHE A 191 1.18 -17.61 -5.23
N TYR A 192 1.20 -18.20 -6.41
CA TYR A 192 1.17 -17.45 -7.67
C TYR A 192 -0.16 -16.74 -7.88
N ALA A 193 -1.26 -17.34 -7.45
CA ALA A 193 -2.57 -16.73 -7.53
C ALA A 193 -2.66 -15.47 -6.65
N VAL A 194 -2.14 -15.51 -5.40
CA VAL A 194 -2.09 -14.33 -4.52
C VAL A 194 -1.08 -13.32 -5.03
N PHE A 195 0.05 -13.76 -5.59
CA PHE A 195 1.06 -12.88 -6.19
C PHE A 195 0.45 -12.08 -7.37
N ILE A 196 -0.21 -12.76 -8.30
CA ILE A 196 -0.91 -12.12 -9.43
C ILE A 196 -2.04 -11.21 -8.92
N PHE A 197 -2.87 -11.69 -8.00
CA PHE A 197 -3.94 -10.90 -7.39
C PHE A 197 -3.41 -9.58 -6.79
N THR A 198 -2.32 -9.65 -6.03
CA THR A 198 -1.70 -8.48 -5.40
C THR A 198 -1.12 -7.52 -6.45
N GLY A 199 -0.53 -8.05 -7.52
CA GLY A 199 -0.09 -7.26 -8.67
C GLY A 199 -1.25 -6.55 -9.38
N LEU A 200 -2.36 -7.25 -9.62
CA LEU A 200 -3.56 -6.65 -10.22
C LEU A 200 -4.12 -5.50 -9.36
N LEU A 201 -4.14 -5.68 -8.04
CA LEU A 201 -4.54 -4.59 -7.14
C LEU A 201 -3.57 -3.40 -7.24
N GLY A 202 -2.27 -3.64 -7.40
CA GLY A 202 -1.26 -2.60 -7.65
C GLY A 202 -1.52 -1.84 -8.95
N LEU A 203 -1.91 -2.51 -10.03
CA LEU A 203 -2.31 -1.86 -11.29
C LEU A 203 -3.57 -1.01 -11.11
N ILE A 204 -4.61 -1.55 -10.47
CA ILE A 204 -5.90 -0.86 -10.28
C ILE A 204 -5.70 0.50 -9.60
N VAL A 205 -4.83 0.59 -8.59
CA VAL A 205 -4.65 1.84 -7.85
C VAL A 205 -4.00 2.94 -8.68
N THR A 206 -3.19 2.59 -9.69
CA THR A 206 -2.52 3.60 -10.53
C THR A 206 -3.48 4.36 -11.44
N VAL A 207 -4.69 3.84 -11.65
CA VAL A 207 -5.72 4.57 -12.41
C VAL A 207 -6.15 5.87 -11.73
N SER A 208 -5.95 5.97 -10.41
CA SER A 208 -6.24 7.22 -9.66
C SER A 208 -5.48 8.43 -10.20
N PHE A 209 -4.29 8.23 -10.77
CA PHE A 209 -3.52 9.29 -11.40
C PHE A 209 -4.09 9.76 -12.74
N HIS A 210 -4.95 8.95 -13.36
CA HIS A 210 -5.58 9.25 -14.65
C HIS A 210 -7.01 9.83 -14.51
N ILE A 211 -7.63 9.72 -13.32
CA ILE A 211 -8.96 10.28 -13.06
C ILE A 211 -9.02 11.79 -13.33
N PRO A 212 -8.09 12.64 -12.84
CA PRO A 212 -8.12 14.08 -13.11
C PRO A 212 -8.04 14.39 -14.59
N ASN A 213 -7.16 13.71 -15.31
CA ASN A 213 -6.97 13.93 -16.74
C ASN A 213 -8.21 13.53 -17.55
N HIS A 214 -8.89 12.43 -17.16
CA HIS A 214 -10.15 12.03 -17.75
C HIS A 214 -11.23 13.10 -17.57
N LEU A 215 -11.43 13.61 -16.37
CA LEU A 215 -12.43 14.64 -16.08
C LEU A 215 -12.13 15.95 -16.83
N GLN A 216 -10.86 16.33 -16.91
CA GLN A 216 -10.44 17.52 -17.67
C GLN A 216 -10.65 17.32 -19.18
N SER A 217 -10.41 16.13 -19.72
CA SER A 217 -10.68 15.84 -21.14
C SER A 217 -12.18 15.90 -21.49
N GLN A 218 -13.05 15.76 -20.49
CA GLN A 218 -14.49 15.95 -20.60
C GLN A 218 -14.96 17.40 -20.35
N GLY A 219 -14.02 18.34 -20.18
CA GLY A 219 -14.34 19.77 -19.98
C GLY A 219 -14.53 20.17 -18.50
N SER A 220 -14.24 19.29 -17.53
CA SER A 220 -14.28 19.67 -16.12
C SER A 220 -13.10 20.60 -15.76
N SER A 221 -13.33 21.54 -14.82
CA SER A 221 -12.25 22.39 -14.33
C SER A 221 -11.22 21.59 -13.53
N THR A 222 -9.96 22.06 -13.51
CA THR A 222 -8.87 21.46 -12.72
C THR A 222 -9.24 21.38 -11.23
N THR A 223 -9.90 22.43 -10.70
CA THR A 223 -10.34 22.48 -9.30
C THR A 223 -11.38 21.40 -9.00
N PHE A 224 -12.34 21.19 -9.90
CA PHE A 224 -13.35 20.14 -9.75
C PHE A 224 -12.72 18.75 -9.82
N ALA A 225 -11.82 18.50 -10.77
CA ALA A 225 -11.09 17.25 -10.88
C ALA A 225 -10.28 16.95 -9.60
N ALA A 226 -9.60 17.95 -9.02
CA ALA A 226 -8.90 17.83 -7.74
C ALA A 226 -9.83 17.47 -6.57
N THR A 227 -11.07 18.01 -6.57
CA THR A 227 -12.06 17.67 -5.54
C THR A 227 -12.47 16.19 -5.61
N ILE A 228 -12.60 15.63 -6.82
CA ILE A 228 -12.89 14.19 -6.98
C ILE A 228 -11.73 13.34 -6.47
N VAL A 229 -10.46 13.74 -6.71
CA VAL A 229 -9.29 13.06 -6.11
C VAL A 229 -9.33 13.12 -4.58
N THR A 230 -9.76 14.24 -4.00
CA THR A 230 -9.97 14.34 -2.56
C THR A 230 -11.01 13.33 -2.06
N CYS A 231 -12.12 13.15 -2.78
CA CYS A 231 -13.11 12.11 -2.47
C CYS A 231 -12.49 10.69 -2.53
N VAL A 232 -11.64 10.42 -3.52
CA VAL A 232 -10.90 9.14 -3.59
C VAL A 232 -10.03 8.96 -2.35
N MET A 233 -9.31 9.97 -1.91
CA MET A 233 -8.45 9.89 -0.70
C MET A 233 -9.27 9.69 0.59
N ILE A 234 -10.42 10.35 0.72
CA ILE A 234 -11.35 10.14 1.84
C ILE A 234 -11.88 8.70 1.81
N GLY A 235 -12.32 8.23 0.64
CA GLY A 235 -12.78 6.87 0.44
C GLY A 235 -11.68 5.83 0.78
N GLN A 236 -10.44 6.07 0.35
CA GLN A 236 -9.30 5.20 0.67
C GLN A 236 -9.02 5.14 2.18
N THR A 237 -9.07 6.28 2.84
CA THR A 237 -8.78 6.37 4.28
C THR A 237 -9.85 5.67 5.10
N SER A 238 -11.13 5.98 4.84
CA SER A 238 -12.27 5.33 5.52
C SER A 238 -12.41 3.86 5.13
N GLY A 239 -12.14 3.52 3.87
CA GLY A 239 -12.19 2.15 3.34
C GLY A 239 -11.24 1.20 4.04
N LYS A 240 -10.05 1.64 4.43
CA LYS A 240 -9.10 0.82 5.20
C LYS A 240 -9.70 0.34 6.53
N PHE A 241 -10.35 1.23 7.26
CA PHE A 241 -11.01 0.88 8.51
C PHE A 241 -12.26 0.02 8.26
N LEU A 242 -13.14 0.46 7.34
CA LEU A 242 -14.40 -0.22 7.04
C LEU A 242 -14.19 -1.66 6.55
N LEU A 243 -13.28 -1.85 5.59
CA LEU A 243 -12.98 -3.19 5.06
C LEU A 243 -12.22 -4.05 6.08
N GLY A 244 -11.37 -3.46 6.92
CA GLY A 244 -10.73 -4.17 8.02
C GLY A 244 -11.74 -4.73 9.02
N TRP A 245 -12.69 -3.89 9.46
CA TRP A 245 -13.77 -4.28 10.33
C TRP A 245 -14.72 -5.29 9.65
N LEU A 246 -15.04 -5.09 8.38
CA LEU A 246 -15.88 -6.02 7.63
C LEU A 246 -15.22 -7.39 7.53
N ASN A 247 -13.89 -7.43 7.28
CA ASN A 247 -13.14 -8.68 7.22
C ASN A 247 -13.26 -9.51 8.51
N ASP A 248 -13.17 -8.85 9.66
CA ASP A 248 -13.26 -9.54 10.94
C ASP A 248 -14.66 -10.07 11.24
N LYS A 249 -15.71 -9.49 10.62
CA LYS A 249 -17.10 -9.94 10.75
C LYS A 249 -17.52 -11.04 9.77
N VAL A 250 -17.19 -10.87 8.49
CA VAL A 250 -17.71 -11.73 7.40
C VAL A 250 -16.63 -12.48 6.64
N GLY A 251 -15.36 -12.25 6.98
CA GLY A 251 -14.20 -12.93 6.40
C GLY A 251 -13.73 -12.35 5.07
N ILE A 252 -12.53 -12.79 4.68
CA ILE A 252 -11.75 -12.22 3.57
C ILE A 252 -12.45 -12.34 2.21
N LYS A 253 -13.20 -13.41 1.97
CA LYS A 253 -13.84 -13.66 0.66
C LYS A 253 -14.88 -12.59 0.34
N ILE A 254 -15.78 -12.30 1.30
CA ILE A 254 -16.83 -11.30 1.11
C ILE A 254 -16.20 -9.91 1.07
N THR A 255 -15.24 -9.64 1.93
CA THR A 255 -14.56 -8.34 1.99
C THR A 255 -13.81 -8.02 0.70
N ASN A 256 -13.12 -8.99 0.08
CA ASN A 256 -12.50 -8.80 -1.22
C ASN A 256 -13.54 -8.42 -2.29
N THR A 257 -14.65 -9.16 -2.35
CA THR A 257 -15.70 -8.90 -3.33
C THR A 257 -16.36 -7.54 -3.14
N VAL A 258 -16.67 -7.17 -1.89
CA VAL A 258 -17.26 -5.85 -1.57
C VAL A 258 -16.29 -4.72 -1.87
N GLY A 259 -15.03 -4.85 -1.46
CA GLY A 259 -14.02 -3.81 -1.68
C GLY A 259 -13.74 -3.58 -3.16
N ILE A 260 -13.44 -4.63 -3.92
CA ILE A 260 -13.17 -4.51 -5.36
C ILE A 260 -14.45 -4.08 -6.10
N GLY A 261 -15.61 -4.62 -5.72
CA GLY A 261 -16.91 -4.24 -6.29
C GLY A 261 -17.25 -2.77 -6.05
N SER A 262 -16.93 -2.22 -4.86
CA SER A 262 -17.04 -0.77 -4.62
C SER A 262 -16.17 0.03 -5.59
N GLY A 263 -14.93 -0.42 -5.83
CA GLY A 263 -14.05 0.19 -6.83
C GLY A 263 -14.62 0.16 -8.25
N MET A 264 -15.24 -0.96 -8.65
CA MET A 264 -15.92 -1.08 -9.95
C MET A 264 -17.08 -0.11 -10.08
N ILE A 265 -17.94 -0.03 -9.06
CA ILE A 265 -19.05 0.94 -9.02
C ILE A 265 -18.50 2.35 -9.12
N GLY A 266 -17.42 2.66 -8.41
CA GLY A 266 -16.76 3.96 -8.46
C GLY A 266 -16.30 4.32 -9.86
N ILE A 267 -15.63 3.42 -10.58
CA ILE A 267 -15.22 3.64 -11.97
C ILE A 267 -16.41 3.82 -12.90
N LEU A 268 -17.45 2.99 -12.78
CA LEU A 268 -18.66 3.09 -13.60
C LEU A 268 -19.34 4.45 -13.41
N LEU A 269 -19.47 4.91 -12.17
CA LEU A 269 -20.01 6.23 -11.87
C LEU A 269 -19.16 7.36 -12.49
N ILE A 270 -17.83 7.28 -12.42
CA ILE A 270 -16.94 8.27 -13.03
C ILE A 270 -17.08 8.27 -14.56
N LEU A 271 -17.18 7.09 -15.19
CA LEU A 271 -17.27 6.97 -16.64
C LEU A 271 -18.60 7.47 -17.21
N PHE A 272 -19.72 7.13 -16.55
CA PHE A 272 -21.05 7.38 -17.10
C PHE A 272 -21.76 8.61 -16.53
N SER A 273 -21.16 9.29 -15.56
CA SER A 273 -21.66 10.58 -15.06
C SER A 273 -21.22 11.69 -16.01
N GLY A 274 -21.97 11.94 -17.04
CA GLY A 274 -21.70 13.09 -17.92
C GLY A 274 -21.68 14.43 -17.15
N ASN A 275 -21.32 15.53 -17.83
CA ASN A 275 -21.17 16.88 -17.24
C ASN A 275 -22.45 17.45 -16.57
N SER A 276 -23.57 16.75 -16.64
CA SER A 276 -24.88 17.22 -16.14
C SER A 276 -25.13 16.95 -14.65
N SER A 277 -24.37 16.10 -13.98
CA SER A 277 -24.56 15.83 -12.56
C SER A 277 -23.23 15.56 -11.84
N THR A 278 -22.94 16.37 -10.83
CA THR A 278 -21.72 16.27 -10.02
C THR A 278 -21.80 15.20 -8.92
N LEU A 279 -23.01 14.91 -8.42
CA LEU A 279 -23.21 13.98 -7.30
C LEU A 279 -22.72 12.56 -7.58
N PRO A 280 -22.98 11.92 -8.73
CA PRO A 280 -22.43 10.61 -9.05
C PRO A 280 -20.90 10.60 -9.11
N LEU A 281 -20.25 11.70 -9.52
CA LEU A 281 -18.79 11.81 -9.52
C LEU A 281 -18.20 11.82 -8.11
N TYR A 282 -18.83 12.52 -7.17
CA TYR A 282 -18.42 12.48 -5.75
C TYR A 282 -18.58 11.09 -5.14
N ILE A 283 -19.73 10.45 -5.37
CA ILE A 283 -20.00 9.08 -4.91
C ILE A 283 -19.02 8.12 -5.58
N GLY A 284 -18.76 8.31 -6.89
CA GLY A 284 -17.82 7.52 -7.66
C GLY A 284 -16.39 7.60 -7.10
N GLY A 285 -15.93 8.81 -6.78
CA GLY A 285 -14.62 9.03 -6.14
C GLY A 285 -14.51 8.33 -4.79
N LEU A 286 -15.53 8.48 -3.92
CA LEU A 286 -15.56 7.79 -2.62
C LEU A 286 -15.56 6.27 -2.77
N ALA A 287 -16.41 5.72 -3.64
CA ALA A 287 -16.54 4.29 -3.86
C ALA A 287 -15.26 3.69 -4.47
N PHE A 288 -14.64 4.39 -5.44
CA PHE A 288 -13.34 3.99 -5.97
C PHE A 288 -12.26 4.01 -4.90
N GLY A 289 -12.25 5.03 -4.02
CA GLY A 289 -11.33 5.13 -2.90
C GLY A 289 -11.46 3.96 -1.92
N ILE A 290 -12.68 3.53 -1.60
CA ILE A 290 -12.90 2.31 -0.78
C ILE A 290 -12.28 1.10 -1.50
N GLY A 291 -12.50 0.96 -2.80
CA GLY A 291 -11.88 -0.09 -3.61
C GLY A 291 -10.35 -0.01 -3.61
N TYR A 292 -9.80 1.19 -3.71
CA TYR A 292 -8.36 1.44 -3.64
C TYR A 292 -7.73 0.87 -2.36
N SER A 293 -8.42 0.98 -1.22
CA SER A 293 -7.90 0.51 0.07
C SER A 293 -7.65 -1.01 0.11
N THR A 294 -8.26 -1.78 -0.79
CA THR A 294 -8.06 -3.24 -0.90
C THR A 294 -6.61 -3.59 -1.19
N SER A 295 -5.89 -2.77 -1.95
CA SER A 295 -4.53 -3.05 -2.39
C SER A 295 -3.50 -3.17 -1.26
N THR A 296 -3.73 -2.44 -0.18
CA THR A 296 -2.81 -2.43 0.98
C THR A 296 -3.31 -3.26 2.14
N LEU A 297 -4.64 -3.37 2.32
CA LEU A 297 -5.26 -4.02 3.47
C LEU A 297 -5.44 -5.54 3.28
N LEU A 298 -5.91 -5.96 2.11
CA LEU A 298 -6.35 -7.35 1.93
C LEU A 298 -5.21 -8.35 1.67
N PRO A 299 -4.12 -8.03 0.95
CA PRO A 299 -3.03 -8.99 0.74
C PRO A 299 -2.45 -9.56 2.04
N PRO A 300 -2.08 -8.77 3.07
CA PRO A 300 -1.56 -9.31 4.33
C PRO A 300 -2.54 -10.26 5.02
N ILE A 301 -3.85 -9.93 5.00
CA ILE A 301 -4.88 -10.78 5.60
C ILE A 301 -5.04 -12.07 4.81
N MET A 302 -5.06 -11.99 3.48
CA MET A 302 -5.19 -13.15 2.59
C MET A 302 -4.00 -14.10 2.73
N ILE A 303 -2.79 -13.59 2.81
CA ILE A 303 -1.57 -14.36 3.02
C ILE A 303 -1.63 -15.12 4.35
N LYS A 304 -2.02 -14.43 5.44
CA LYS A 304 -2.19 -15.08 6.75
C LYS A 304 -3.25 -16.18 6.71
N THR A 305 -4.36 -15.93 6.04
CA THR A 305 -5.47 -16.90 5.94
C THR A 305 -5.10 -18.16 5.15
N ILE A 306 -4.25 -18.04 4.14
CA ILE A 306 -3.88 -19.14 3.25
C ILE A 306 -2.63 -19.88 3.74
N PHE A 307 -1.59 -19.16 4.17
CA PHE A 307 -0.28 -19.74 4.48
C PHE A 307 0.03 -19.83 5.97
N GLY A 308 -0.80 -19.22 6.83
CA GLY A 308 -0.56 -19.22 8.28
C GLY A 308 0.57 -18.27 8.71
N ASN A 309 1.19 -18.56 9.87
CA ASN A 309 2.12 -17.64 10.52
C ASN A 309 3.60 -18.02 10.35
N ARG A 310 3.93 -19.27 10.02
CA ARG A 310 5.30 -19.82 10.08
C ARG A 310 6.34 -18.95 9.35
N ASP A 311 6.16 -18.74 8.05
CA ASP A 311 7.06 -17.90 7.23
C ASP A 311 6.34 -16.68 6.67
N TYR A 312 5.35 -16.15 7.43
CA TYR A 312 4.47 -15.06 7.00
C TYR A 312 5.25 -13.85 6.45
N ALA A 313 6.28 -13.38 7.17
CA ALA A 313 7.04 -12.20 6.77
C ALA A 313 7.73 -12.38 5.41
N SER A 314 8.31 -13.55 5.16
CA SER A 314 9.00 -13.85 3.90
C SER A 314 8.01 -14.00 2.74
N ILE A 315 6.91 -14.73 2.95
CA ILE A 315 5.84 -14.90 1.96
C ILE A 315 5.20 -13.55 1.62
N TYR A 316 4.85 -12.76 2.64
CA TYR A 316 4.28 -11.44 2.49
C TYR A 316 5.19 -10.50 1.67
N SER A 317 6.46 -10.45 2.03
CA SER A 317 7.42 -9.56 1.37
C SER A 317 7.58 -9.87 -0.12
N ILE A 318 7.63 -11.16 -0.50
CA ILE A 318 7.73 -11.54 -1.91
C ILE A 318 6.43 -11.22 -2.66
N ILE A 319 5.28 -11.53 -2.08
CA ILE A 319 3.98 -11.27 -2.72
C ILE A 319 3.74 -9.77 -2.88
N MET A 320 4.09 -8.95 -1.90
CA MET A 320 3.93 -7.49 -2.00
C MET A 320 4.84 -6.84 -3.04
N ALA A 321 5.97 -7.47 -3.40
CA ALA A 321 6.80 -7.00 -4.49
C ALA A 321 6.04 -6.96 -5.83
N ALA A 322 5.05 -7.85 -6.04
CA ALA A 322 4.19 -7.80 -7.21
C ALA A 322 3.37 -6.50 -7.27
N SER A 323 2.85 -6.02 -6.13
CA SER A 323 2.10 -4.76 -6.08
C SER A 323 2.98 -3.56 -6.40
N THR A 324 4.18 -3.50 -5.82
CA THR A 324 5.10 -2.36 -6.04
C THR A 324 5.61 -2.31 -7.47
N LEU A 325 5.90 -3.47 -8.08
CA LEU A 325 6.24 -3.58 -9.49
C LEU A 325 5.08 -3.11 -10.39
N ALA A 326 3.86 -3.55 -10.07
CA ALA A 326 2.67 -3.17 -10.80
C ALA A 326 2.36 -1.67 -10.69
N ILE A 327 2.60 -1.05 -9.53
CA ILE A 327 2.48 0.40 -9.36
C ILE A 327 3.53 1.13 -10.20
N ALA A 328 4.79 0.67 -10.19
CA ALA A 328 5.86 1.27 -10.99
C ALA A 328 5.55 1.25 -12.50
N ALA A 329 4.98 0.15 -12.99
CA ALA A 329 4.64 -0.03 -14.41
C ALA A 329 3.28 0.57 -14.79
N GLY A 330 2.32 0.61 -13.87
CA GLY A 330 0.92 0.86 -14.17
C GLY A 330 0.64 2.26 -14.73
N THR A 331 1.31 3.28 -14.22
CA THR A 331 1.18 4.64 -14.75
C THR A 331 1.60 4.74 -16.21
N THR A 332 2.71 4.06 -16.57
CA THR A 332 3.22 4.01 -17.93
C THR A 332 2.31 3.18 -18.84
N ILE A 333 1.84 2.02 -18.36
CA ILE A 333 0.94 1.13 -19.13
C ILE A 333 -0.37 1.88 -19.47
N PHE A 334 -0.97 2.57 -18.52
CA PHE A 334 -2.21 3.30 -18.75
C PHE A 334 -2.02 4.59 -19.55
N GLY A 335 -0.86 5.26 -19.40
CA GLY A 335 -0.48 6.38 -20.27
C GLY A 335 -0.35 5.93 -21.72
N PHE A 336 0.38 4.84 -21.97
CA PHE A 336 0.53 4.25 -23.30
C PHE A 336 -0.79 3.77 -23.92
N ALA A 337 -1.67 3.17 -23.11
CA ALA A 337 -3.00 2.80 -23.55
C ALA A 337 -3.81 4.03 -24.00
N TYR A 338 -3.69 5.16 -23.31
CA TYR A 338 -4.29 6.41 -23.72
C TYR A 338 -3.67 6.93 -25.03
N ASP A 339 -2.34 6.90 -25.15
CA ASP A 339 -1.64 7.41 -26.36
C ASP A 339 -2.06 6.65 -27.62
N ILE A 340 -2.29 5.34 -27.52
CA ILE A 340 -2.74 4.51 -28.65
C ILE A 340 -4.22 4.75 -28.97
N THR A 341 -5.06 4.85 -27.95
CA THR A 341 -6.53 4.86 -28.12
C THR A 341 -7.12 6.26 -28.23
N GLY A 342 -6.38 7.29 -27.80
CA GLY A 342 -6.84 8.67 -27.70
C GLY A 342 -7.94 8.87 -26.65
N SER A 343 -8.21 7.86 -25.80
CA SER A 343 -9.36 7.89 -24.91
C SER A 343 -9.11 7.21 -23.58
N TYR A 344 -9.47 7.86 -22.49
CA TYR A 344 -9.46 7.27 -21.15
C TYR A 344 -10.53 6.19 -20.96
N TYR A 345 -11.57 6.13 -21.79
CA TYR A 345 -12.57 5.05 -21.72
C TYR A 345 -11.94 3.68 -21.86
N ALA A 346 -11.00 3.52 -22.80
CA ALA A 346 -10.29 2.25 -22.98
C ALA A 346 -9.49 1.84 -21.71
N VAL A 347 -8.83 2.80 -21.07
CA VAL A 347 -8.10 2.58 -19.81
C VAL A 347 -9.04 2.09 -18.71
N PHE A 348 -10.17 2.79 -18.50
CA PHE A 348 -11.12 2.46 -17.45
C PHE A 348 -11.85 1.13 -17.70
N PHE A 349 -12.22 0.81 -18.93
CA PHE A 349 -12.77 -0.52 -19.27
C PHE A 349 -11.75 -1.62 -19.05
N GLY A 350 -10.48 -1.38 -19.37
CA GLY A 350 -9.38 -2.30 -19.06
C GLY A 350 -9.27 -2.55 -17.55
N VAL A 351 -9.38 -1.51 -16.74
CA VAL A 351 -9.36 -1.64 -15.27
C VAL A 351 -10.58 -2.40 -14.74
N LEU A 352 -11.77 -2.19 -15.29
CA LEU A 352 -12.96 -2.98 -14.93
C LEU A 352 -12.77 -4.47 -15.24
N ALA A 353 -12.16 -4.81 -16.38
CA ALA A 353 -11.81 -6.19 -16.70
C ALA A 353 -10.79 -6.76 -15.71
N ILE A 354 -9.75 -6.01 -15.35
CA ILE A 354 -8.76 -6.40 -14.34
C ILE A 354 -9.43 -6.61 -12.97
N GLN A 355 -10.32 -5.73 -12.54
CA GLN A 355 -11.07 -5.86 -11.28
C GLN A 355 -11.96 -7.11 -11.27
N THR A 356 -12.66 -7.39 -12.37
CA THR A 356 -13.46 -8.61 -12.53
C THR A 356 -12.59 -9.85 -12.40
N PHE A 357 -11.46 -9.88 -13.09
CA PHE A 357 -10.51 -10.99 -13.03
C PHE A 357 -9.93 -11.15 -11.61
N ALA A 358 -9.60 -10.05 -10.92
CA ALA A 358 -9.11 -10.07 -9.54
C ALA A 358 -10.15 -10.68 -8.58
N ILE A 359 -11.44 -10.35 -8.71
CA ILE A 359 -12.52 -10.99 -7.91
C ILE A 359 -12.55 -12.49 -8.16
N VAL A 360 -12.59 -12.92 -9.42
CA VAL A 360 -12.63 -14.36 -9.78
C VAL A 360 -11.41 -15.07 -9.21
N LEU A 361 -10.22 -14.51 -9.41
CA LEU A 361 -8.97 -15.10 -8.92
C LEU A 361 -8.96 -15.22 -7.39
N SER A 362 -9.41 -14.20 -6.67
CA SER A 362 -9.47 -14.23 -5.19
C SER A 362 -10.42 -15.30 -4.69
N VAL A 363 -11.61 -15.45 -5.32
CA VAL A 363 -12.60 -16.45 -4.95
C VAL A 363 -12.08 -17.87 -5.20
N LEU A 364 -11.44 -18.09 -6.35
CA LEU A 364 -10.86 -19.40 -6.70
C LEU A 364 -9.72 -19.79 -5.75
N THR A 365 -8.86 -18.83 -5.42
CA THR A 365 -7.73 -19.06 -4.52
C THR A 365 -8.19 -19.39 -3.10
N LEU A 366 -9.20 -18.68 -2.60
CA LEU A 366 -9.75 -18.92 -1.26
C LEU A 366 -10.59 -20.23 -1.17
N ARG A 367 -11.06 -20.75 -2.29
CA ARG A 367 -11.69 -22.10 -2.33
C ARG A 367 -10.66 -23.23 -2.27
N ARG A 368 -9.47 -23.02 -2.85
CA ARG A 368 -8.35 -23.99 -2.88
C ARG A 368 -7.37 -23.67 -1.74
N LYS A 369 -7.82 -23.67 -0.49
CA LYS A 369 -6.89 -23.52 0.66
C LYS A 369 -5.72 -24.50 0.50
N ALA A 370 -4.49 -24.00 0.54
CA ALA A 370 -3.34 -24.89 0.65
C ALA A 370 -3.52 -25.75 1.91
N PRO A 371 -3.30 -27.07 1.84
CA PRO A 371 -3.39 -27.90 3.02
C PRO A 371 -2.35 -27.37 4.03
N VAL A 372 -2.84 -26.92 5.18
CA VAL A 372 -1.97 -26.65 6.33
C VAL A 372 -1.32 -27.99 6.64
N SER A 373 -0.02 -28.14 6.33
CA SER A 373 0.68 -29.37 6.67
C SER A 373 0.81 -29.43 8.18
N ILE A 374 -0.07 -30.21 8.79
CA ILE A 374 0.16 -30.72 10.15
C ILE A 374 1.26 -31.76 9.96
N ASN A 375 2.51 -31.37 10.22
CA ASN A 375 3.58 -32.36 10.32
C ASN A 375 3.30 -33.21 11.55
N ASN A 376 3.00 -34.49 11.35
CA ASN A 376 3.07 -35.52 12.37
C ASN A 376 4.50 -35.64 12.92
#